data_6c48f78321b79d062acbe83407af4b37
#
_entry.id   6c48f78321b79d062acbe83407af4b37
#
_cell.length_a   1.000
_cell.length_b   1.000
_cell.length_c   1.000
_cell.angle_alpha   90.00
_cell.angle_beta   90.00
_cell.angle_gamma   90.00
#
_symmetry.space_group_name_H-M   'P 1'
#
loop_
_entity.id
_entity.type
_entity.pdbx_description
1 polymer ?
#
loop_
_entity_poly.entity_id
_entity_poly.type
_entity_poly.pdbx_seq_one_letter_code
_entity_poly.pdbx_strand_id
1 'polypeptide(L)'
;MGLKYLHTMVRVSDVDESLRFYCDLLGLREVRRHENEAGRFTLIYLAAPGDEDAQVELTWNWDEKGYDGGRNFGHLAYAVDNVYEACQRLMDGGVTIARPPRDGWMAFVRSPDGISIELLQKGERLAPAEPWVSMPNTGTW
;
A
#
# COMPACT_ATOMS: atom_id res chain seq x y z
N MET A 1 -29.39 -7.29 8.13
CA MET A 1 -28.45 -8.11 8.89
C MET A 1 -27.24 -7.33 9.27
N GLY A 2 -26.73 -7.52 10.46
CA GLY A 2 -25.69 -6.70 11.07
C GLY A 2 -24.27 -6.94 10.61
N LEU A 3 -24.01 -7.04 9.32
CA LEU A 3 -22.64 -7.24 8.79
C LEU A 3 -21.98 -5.90 8.51
N LYS A 4 -20.75 -5.72 8.97
CA LYS A 4 -19.93 -4.55 8.68
C LYS A 4 -18.52 -4.99 8.33
N TYR A 5 -17.97 -4.46 7.24
CA TYR A 5 -16.56 -4.68 6.90
C TYR A 5 -15.68 -3.96 7.92
N LEU A 6 -14.63 -4.64 8.41
CA LEU A 6 -13.71 -4.05 9.39
C LEU A 6 -12.35 -3.73 8.78
N HIS A 7 -11.70 -4.73 8.20
CA HIS A 7 -10.35 -4.55 7.66
C HIS A 7 -9.96 -5.71 6.75
N THR A 8 -8.90 -5.50 5.98
CA THR A 8 -8.16 -6.55 5.31
C THR A 8 -6.81 -6.69 6.01
N MET A 9 -6.37 -7.91 6.25
CA MET A 9 -5.08 -8.16 6.88
C MET A 9 -4.06 -8.59 5.84
N VAL A 10 -2.86 -8.01 5.94
CA VAL A 10 -1.69 -8.45 5.18
C VAL A 10 -0.55 -8.69 6.16
N ARG A 11 0.33 -9.64 5.83
CA ARG A 11 1.49 -9.94 6.68
C ARG A 11 2.67 -9.09 6.27
N VAL A 12 3.48 -8.72 7.25
CA VAL A 12 4.71 -7.95 7.03
C VAL A 12 5.87 -8.66 7.72
N SER A 13 7.02 -8.65 7.08
CA SER A 13 8.22 -9.29 7.63
C SER A 13 9.10 -8.31 8.41
N ASP A 14 8.95 -7.02 8.16
CA ASP A 14 9.72 -5.95 8.81
C ASP A 14 8.80 -4.78 9.10
N VAL A 15 8.59 -4.48 10.39
CA VAL A 15 7.66 -3.43 10.81
C VAL A 15 8.16 -2.05 10.37
N ASP A 16 9.44 -1.76 10.58
CA ASP A 16 9.97 -0.42 10.27
C ASP A 16 9.92 -0.12 8.78
N GLU A 17 10.31 -1.05 7.93
CA GLU A 17 10.20 -0.90 6.48
C GLU A 17 8.75 -0.77 6.03
N SER A 18 7.85 -1.54 6.62
CA SER A 18 6.43 -1.50 6.29
C SER A 18 5.79 -0.19 6.68
N LEU A 19 6.09 0.32 7.88
CA LEU A 19 5.57 1.61 8.31
C LEU A 19 6.15 2.76 7.48
N ARG A 20 7.42 2.67 7.10
CA ARG A 20 8.00 3.65 6.19
C ARG A 20 7.23 3.67 4.86
N PHE A 21 6.93 2.50 4.30
CA PHE A 21 6.18 2.41 3.04
C PHE A 21 4.73 2.89 3.20
N TYR A 22 4.00 2.29 4.13
CA TYR A 22 2.56 2.56 4.25
C TYR A 22 2.27 3.94 4.84
N CYS A 23 3.09 4.42 5.77
CA CYS A 23 2.84 5.68 6.46
C CYS A 23 3.63 6.84 5.87
N ASP A 24 4.96 6.76 5.88
CA ASP A 24 5.79 7.88 5.44
C ASP A 24 5.64 8.17 3.95
N LEU A 25 5.60 7.15 3.12
CA LEU A 25 5.57 7.30 1.66
C LEU A 25 4.15 7.31 1.10
N LEU A 26 3.29 6.37 1.55
CA LEU A 26 1.92 6.26 1.04
C LEU A 26 0.96 7.25 1.71
N GLY A 27 1.15 7.53 2.99
CA GLY A 27 0.37 8.53 3.71
C GLY A 27 -0.68 7.98 4.67
N LEU A 28 -0.65 6.69 4.97
CA LEU A 28 -1.53 6.13 6.00
C LEU A 28 -1.03 6.51 7.40
N ARG A 29 -1.91 6.37 8.38
CA ARG A 29 -1.59 6.61 9.78
C ARG A 29 -1.96 5.40 10.61
N GLU A 30 -1.17 5.15 11.66
CA GLU A 30 -1.47 4.11 12.63
C GLU A 30 -2.66 4.56 13.49
N VAL A 31 -3.72 3.76 13.51
CA VAL A 31 -4.91 4.05 14.33
C VAL A 31 -4.91 3.28 15.66
N ARG A 32 -4.31 2.08 15.66
CA ARG A 32 -4.13 1.30 16.89
C ARG A 32 -3.15 0.19 16.66
N ARG A 33 -2.64 -0.36 17.77
CA ARG A 33 -1.64 -1.43 17.76
C ARG A 33 -1.95 -2.39 18.90
N HIS A 34 -1.70 -3.67 18.66
CA HIS A 34 -1.85 -4.70 19.67
C HIS A 34 -0.69 -5.67 19.59
N GLU A 35 -0.03 -5.93 20.71
CA GLU A 35 1.02 -6.93 20.78
C GLU A 35 0.55 -8.13 21.60
N ASN A 36 0.83 -9.32 21.10
CA ASN A 36 0.50 -10.56 21.80
C ASN A 36 1.79 -11.36 22.00
N GLU A 37 2.30 -11.33 23.23
CA GLU A 37 3.57 -11.96 23.55
C GLU A 37 3.47 -13.49 23.55
N ALA A 38 2.34 -14.03 24.01
CA ALA A 38 2.12 -15.46 24.00
C ALA A 38 2.06 -16.03 22.60
N GLY A 39 1.39 -15.32 21.67
CA GLY A 39 1.29 -15.71 20.28
C GLY A 39 2.46 -15.23 19.43
N ARG A 40 3.29 -14.36 19.96
CA ARG A 40 4.47 -13.79 19.30
C ARG A 40 4.11 -13.08 17.99
N PHE A 41 3.18 -12.14 18.09
CA PHE A 41 2.79 -11.33 16.93
C PHE A 41 2.39 -9.92 17.37
N THR A 42 2.47 -9.00 16.40
CA THR A 42 2.05 -7.62 16.56
C THR A 42 1.06 -7.29 15.44
N LEU A 43 -0.05 -6.64 15.81
CA LEU A 43 -1.05 -6.15 14.87
C LEU A 43 -0.99 -4.63 14.83
N ILE A 44 -0.91 -4.06 13.64
CA ILE A 44 -0.85 -2.61 13.45
C ILE A 44 -1.94 -2.24 12.45
N TYR A 45 -2.90 -1.42 12.87
CA TYR A 45 -4.02 -1.01 12.04
C TYR A 45 -3.75 0.36 11.47
N LEU A 46 -3.81 0.47 10.15
CA LEU A 46 -3.53 1.71 9.42
C LEU A 46 -4.75 2.16 8.65
N ALA A 47 -4.92 3.46 8.51
CA ALA A 47 -5.98 4.05 7.69
C ALA A 47 -5.52 5.40 7.15
N ALA A 48 -6.15 5.85 6.06
CA ALA A 48 -5.93 7.19 5.55
C ALA A 48 -6.54 8.21 6.51
N PRO A 49 -5.91 9.39 6.68
CA PRO A 49 -6.49 10.45 7.51
C PRO A 49 -7.89 10.83 7.00
N GLY A 50 -8.86 10.83 7.91
CA GLY A 50 -10.25 11.12 7.58
C GLY A 50 -11.06 9.92 7.07
N ASP A 51 -10.44 8.75 6.97
CA ASP A 51 -11.08 7.54 6.46
C ASP A 51 -10.79 6.35 7.38
N GLU A 52 -10.94 6.54 8.67
CA GLU A 52 -10.50 5.60 9.72
C GLU A 52 -11.30 4.30 9.73
N ASP A 53 -12.42 4.25 9.02
CA ASP A 53 -13.20 3.01 8.88
C ASP A 53 -12.66 2.08 7.78
N ALA A 54 -11.80 2.57 6.90
CA ALA A 54 -11.20 1.76 5.84
C ALA A 54 -9.77 1.35 6.25
N GLN A 55 -9.67 0.30 7.05
CA GLN A 55 -8.41 -0.09 7.66
C GLN A 55 -7.74 -1.24 6.93
N VAL A 56 -6.41 -1.21 6.91
CA VAL A 56 -5.60 -2.38 6.65
C VAL A 56 -4.89 -2.77 7.94
N GLU A 57 -4.91 -4.08 8.26
CA GLU A 57 -4.20 -4.60 9.43
C GLU A 57 -2.89 -5.21 8.95
N LEU A 58 -1.78 -4.69 9.47
CA LEU A 58 -0.47 -5.31 9.26
C LEU A 58 -0.24 -6.30 10.39
N THR A 59 0.05 -7.55 10.05
CA THR A 59 0.39 -8.56 11.03
C THR A 59 1.86 -8.92 10.90
N TRP A 60 2.62 -8.66 11.95
CA TRP A 60 4.01 -9.09 12.06
C TRP A 60 4.07 -10.31 12.98
N ASN A 61 4.36 -11.47 12.38
CA ASN A 61 4.63 -12.70 13.13
C ASN A 61 6.13 -12.71 13.44
N TRP A 62 6.50 -12.59 14.70
CA TRP A 62 7.87 -12.29 15.13
C TRP A 62 8.91 -13.28 14.62
N ASP A 63 8.54 -14.53 14.43
CA ASP A 63 9.46 -15.59 14.02
C ASP A 63 9.49 -15.83 12.51
N GLU A 64 8.69 -15.11 11.74
CA GLU A 64 8.65 -15.25 10.28
C GLU A 64 9.46 -14.15 9.62
N LYS A 65 10.29 -14.52 8.64
CA LYS A 65 11.26 -13.61 8.01
C LYS A 65 10.90 -13.19 6.60
N GLY A 66 9.90 -13.79 6.01
CA GLY A 66 9.45 -13.45 4.66
C GLY A 66 8.29 -14.31 4.23
N TYR A 67 7.67 -13.93 3.10
CA TYR A 67 6.49 -14.60 2.61
C TYR A 67 6.56 -14.79 1.11
N ASP A 68 6.05 -15.93 0.65
CA ASP A 68 5.82 -16.16 -0.78
C ASP A 68 4.41 -15.70 -1.11
N GLY A 69 4.29 -14.85 -2.11
CA GLY A 69 3.01 -14.44 -2.63
C GLY A 69 2.39 -15.56 -3.45
N GLY A 70 1.08 -15.59 -3.53
CA GLY A 70 0.34 -16.44 -4.46
C GLY A 70 -0.36 -15.56 -5.47
N ARG A 71 -1.32 -16.15 -6.19
CA ARG A 71 -2.14 -15.43 -7.15
C ARG A 71 -3.55 -15.14 -6.63
N ASN A 72 -3.90 -15.72 -5.49
CA ASN A 72 -5.25 -15.58 -4.96
C ASN A 72 -5.55 -14.16 -4.49
N PHE A 73 -4.63 -13.57 -3.69
CA PHE A 73 -4.81 -12.19 -3.26
C PHE A 73 -4.55 -11.23 -4.42
N GLY A 74 -5.43 -10.26 -4.61
CA GLY A 74 -5.27 -9.23 -5.64
C GLY A 74 -4.42 -8.08 -5.17
N HIS A 75 -5.08 -6.99 -4.76
CA HIS A 75 -4.39 -5.78 -4.35
C HIS A 75 -5.24 -4.95 -3.40
N LEU A 76 -4.60 -4.00 -2.73
CA LEU A 76 -5.27 -2.92 -2.01
C LEU A 76 -5.32 -1.70 -2.94
N ALA A 77 -6.37 -0.90 -2.86
CA ALA A 77 -6.51 0.28 -3.71
C ALA A 77 -6.77 1.52 -2.87
N TYR A 78 -6.10 2.61 -3.21
CA TYR A 78 -6.27 3.90 -2.56
C TYR A 78 -6.44 4.99 -3.60
N ALA A 79 -7.38 5.91 -3.36
CA ALA A 79 -7.53 7.10 -4.17
C ALA A 79 -6.56 8.17 -3.64
N VAL A 80 -5.92 8.88 -4.55
CA VAL A 80 -4.95 9.92 -4.21
C VAL A 80 -5.31 11.24 -4.88
N ASP A 81 -4.93 12.35 -4.26
CA ASP A 81 -5.24 13.68 -4.79
C ASP A 81 -4.51 13.96 -6.11
N ASN A 82 -3.29 13.47 -6.26
CA ASN A 82 -2.51 13.61 -7.49
C ASN A 82 -1.64 12.37 -7.67
N VAL A 83 -1.97 11.55 -8.66
CA VAL A 83 -1.27 10.28 -8.88
C VAL A 83 0.19 10.47 -9.27
N TYR A 84 0.54 11.57 -9.94
CA TYR A 84 1.92 11.86 -10.30
C TYR A 84 2.77 12.21 -9.06
N GLU A 85 2.23 13.05 -8.19
CA GLU A 85 2.92 13.41 -6.95
C GLU A 85 3.08 12.21 -6.02
N ALA A 86 2.05 11.38 -5.92
CA ALA A 86 2.11 10.16 -5.11
C ALA A 86 3.19 9.21 -5.63
N CYS A 87 3.23 8.97 -6.94
CA CYS A 87 4.24 8.11 -7.54
C CYS A 87 5.64 8.70 -7.43
N GLN A 88 5.78 10.02 -7.55
CA GLN A 88 7.08 10.68 -7.39
C GLN A 88 7.61 10.51 -5.97
N ARG A 89 6.76 10.71 -4.97
CA ARG A 89 7.15 10.53 -3.57
C ARG A 89 7.59 9.09 -3.29
N LEU A 90 6.85 8.13 -3.82
CA LEU A 90 7.20 6.71 -3.67
C LEU A 90 8.54 6.40 -4.34
N MET A 91 8.72 6.88 -5.55
CA MET A 91 9.95 6.67 -6.33
C MET A 91 11.15 7.31 -5.66
N ASP A 92 11.00 8.52 -5.14
CA ASP A 92 12.05 9.22 -4.39
C ASP A 92 12.42 8.45 -3.11
N GLY A 93 11.46 7.74 -2.55
CA GLY A 93 11.67 6.88 -1.38
C GLY A 93 12.22 5.48 -1.72
N GLY A 94 12.53 5.21 -2.98
CA GLY A 94 13.12 3.95 -3.40
C GLY A 94 12.13 2.87 -3.80
N VAL A 95 10.84 3.21 -3.94
CA VAL A 95 9.81 2.26 -4.36
C VAL A 95 9.77 2.19 -5.89
N THR A 96 9.80 0.98 -6.42
CA THR A 96 9.65 0.77 -7.86
C THR A 96 8.19 0.94 -8.27
N ILE A 97 7.95 1.72 -9.32
CA ILE A 97 6.61 1.87 -9.90
C ILE A 97 6.41 0.72 -10.89
N ALA A 98 5.61 -0.25 -10.52
CA ALA A 98 5.39 -1.44 -11.35
C ALA A 98 4.62 -1.09 -12.62
N ARG A 99 3.52 -0.35 -12.48
CA ARG A 99 2.78 0.20 -13.61
C ARG A 99 2.69 1.71 -13.45
N PRO A 100 3.43 2.46 -14.27
CA PRO A 100 3.39 3.93 -14.18
C PRO A 100 2.02 4.50 -14.56
N PRO A 101 1.67 5.69 -14.04
CA PRO A 101 0.39 6.33 -14.35
C PRO A 101 0.41 7.03 -15.72
N ARG A 102 0.65 6.24 -16.79
CA ARG A 102 0.78 6.79 -18.16
C ARG A 102 -0.47 7.48 -18.65
N ASP A 103 -1.63 7.03 -18.15
CA ASP A 103 -2.94 7.57 -18.54
C ASP A 103 -3.42 8.69 -17.60
N GLY A 104 -2.60 9.09 -16.62
CA GLY A 104 -3.00 10.10 -15.64
C GLY A 104 -4.07 9.60 -14.65
N TRP A 105 -4.29 8.31 -14.59
CA TRP A 105 -5.40 7.73 -13.83
C TRP A 105 -4.96 6.70 -12.80
N MET A 106 -4.17 5.70 -13.20
CA MET A 106 -3.94 4.51 -12.40
C MET A 106 -2.46 4.14 -12.37
N ALA A 107 -1.97 3.73 -11.20
CA ALA A 107 -0.63 3.20 -11.03
C ALA A 107 -0.65 1.99 -10.12
N PHE A 108 0.37 1.15 -10.22
CA PHE A 108 0.60 0.05 -9.28
C PHE A 108 2.01 0.11 -8.74
N VAL A 109 2.13 -0.10 -7.44
CA VAL A 109 3.41 -0.29 -6.73
C VAL A 109 3.29 -1.55 -5.88
N ARG A 110 4.41 -1.99 -5.30
CA ARG A 110 4.41 -3.11 -4.36
C ARG A 110 5.00 -2.68 -3.03
N SER A 111 4.41 -3.21 -1.96
CA SER A 111 4.94 -3.04 -0.61
C SER A 111 6.27 -3.79 -0.44
N PRO A 112 7.00 -3.60 0.66
CA PRO A 112 8.22 -4.37 0.92
C PRO A 112 8.04 -5.88 0.87
N ASP A 113 6.87 -6.38 1.25
CA ASP A 113 6.56 -7.82 1.19
C ASP A 113 5.85 -8.24 -0.09
N GLY A 114 5.79 -7.37 -1.09
CA GLY A 114 5.27 -7.72 -2.40
C GLY A 114 3.77 -7.60 -2.57
N ILE A 115 3.06 -6.97 -1.63
CA ILE A 115 1.63 -6.71 -1.78
C ILE A 115 1.43 -5.63 -2.83
N SER A 116 0.59 -5.91 -3.83
CA SER A 116 0.24 -4.92 -4.86
C SER A 116 -0.64 -3.83 -4.28
N ILE A 117 -0.30 -2.58 -4.56
CA ILE A 117 -1.06 -1.41 -4.17
C ILE A 117 -1.42 -0.64 -5.43
N GLU A 118 -2.71 -0.46 -5.66
CA GLU A 118 -3.22 0.34 -6.76
C GLU A 118 -3.47 1.76 -6.28
N LEU A 119 -3.01 2.75 -7.05
CA LEU A 119 -3.27 4.16 -6.79
C LEU A 119 -4.17 4.69 -7.89
N LEU A 120 -5.27 5.33 -7.51
CA LEU A 120 -6.25 5.86 -8.44
C LEU A 120 -6.40 7.37 -8.24
N GLN A 121 -6.41 8.10 -9.34
CA GLN A 121 -6.62 9.55 -9.31
C GLN A 121 -8.02 9.88 -8.81
N LYS A 122 -8.12 10.78 -7.84
CA LYS A 122 -9.42 11.35 -7.45
C LYS A 122 -9.88 12.31 -8.54
N GLY A 123 -11.18 12.22 -8.87
CA GLY A 123 -11.75 13.09 -9.89
C GLY A 123 -11.34 12.71 -11.30
N GLU A 124 -11.04 13.71 -12.12
CA GLU A 124 -10.73 13.50 -13.51
C GLU A 124 -9.28 13.07 -13.73
N ARG A 125 -9.04 12.36 -14.83
CA ARG A 125 -7.70 11.99 -15.22
C ARG A 125 -6.84 13.23 -15.40
N LEU A 126 -5.58 13.13 -15.01
CA LEU A 126 -4.60 14.17 -15.27
C LEU A 126 -4.16 14.10 -16.73
N ALA A 127 -3.74 15.24 -17.28
CA ALA A 127 -3.16 15.27 -18.60
C ALA A 127 -1.89 14.41 -18.64
N PRO A 128 -1.65 13.65 -19.75
CA PRO A 128 -0.41 12.88 -19.87
C PRO A 128 0.81 13.76 -19.66
N ALA A 129 1.80 13.25 -18.94
CA ALA A 129 3.00 14.00 -18.60
C ALA A 129 4.20 13.07 -18.45
N GLU A 130 5.39 13.59 -18.80
CA GLU A 130 6.63 12.90 -18.56
C GLU A 130 7.04 13.04 -17.08
N PRO A 131 7.74 12.06 -16.50
CA PRO A 131 8.32 10.89 -17.16
C PRO A 131 7.35 9.71 -17.34
N TRP A 132 6.11 9.86 -16.90
CA TRP A 132 5.15 8.76 -16.77
C TRP A 132 4.72 8.18 -18.13
N VAL A 133 4.49 9.04 -19.11
CA VAL A 133 4.03 8.61 -20.46
C VAL A 133 5.01 7.63 -21.09
N SER A 134 6.31 7.88 -20.92
CA SER A 134 7.37 7.06 -21.55
C SER A 134 7.88 5.94 -20.65
N MET A 135 7.46 5.90 -19.39
CA MET A 135 8.00 4.94 -18.42
C MET A 135 7.43 3.55 -18.65
N PRO A 136 8.27 2.52 -18.82
CA PRO A 136 7.78 1.15 -19.01
C PRO A 136 7.33 0.53 -17.69
N ASN A 137 6.56 -0.55 -17.79
CA ASN A 137 6.24 -1.38 -16.64
C ASN A 137 7.50 -2.04 -16.08
N THR A 138 7.53 -2.29 -14.78
CA THR A 138 8.59 -3.03 -14.11
C THR A 138 7.94 -4.14 -13.29
N GLY A 139 8.19 -5.40 -13.66
CA GLY A 139 7.60 -6.54 -12.97
C GLY A 139 6.11 -6.68 -13.24
N THR A 140 5.42 -7.25 -12.28
CA THR A 140 3.98 -7.54 -12.33
C THR A 140 3.28 -6.99 -11.09
N TRP A 141 1.96 -7.01 -11.12
CA TRP A 141 1.14 -6.56 -9.99
C TRP A 141 -0.11 -7.41 -9.81
#